data_28e7010bdaab00332f83bdfd0f0df7b8
#
_entry.id   28e7010bdaab00332f83bdfd0f0df7b8
#
_cell.length_a   1.000
_cell.length_b   1.000
_cell.length_c   1.000
_cell.angle_alpha   90.00
_cell.angle_beta   90.00
_cell.angle_gamma   90.00
#
_symmetry.space_group_name_H-M   'P 1'
#
loop_
_entity.id
_entity.type
_entity.pdbx_description
1 polymer ?
#
loop_
_entity_poly.entity_id
_entity_poly.type
_entity_poly.pdbx_seq_one_letter_code
_entity_poly.pdbx_strand_id
1 'polypeptide(L)'
;MTIEENKNNVYQAVKKACEKANRSSDEVNIIAVTKYVSSDVAEELVKTGIKHIAENRVDKFLDKYQALKNYDLTWHLIGTLQRRKVKDVINLVDYFHALDSVKLAEEIQKRADHTINCFLQVNVSGEESKHGFSPEELDTVLKQIENLDKICIVGLMTMAPIDADAQELDKIFAETNELRQSIQEKKLKNVPCDQLSMGMSRDYDMAIQNGSTFVRIGSAFFKENGE
;
A
#
# COMPACT_ATOMS: atom_id res chain seq x y z
N MET A 1 -26.70 4.73 -1.20
CA MET A 1 -25.90 5.24 -0.06
C MET A 1 -25.09 6.45 -0.50
N THR A 2 -24.89 7.42 0.35
CA THR A 2 -23.99 8.54 0.05
C THR A 2 -22.53 8.11 0.22
N ILE A 3 -21.61 8.87 -0.35
CA ILE A 3 -20.16 8.62 -0.16
C ILE A 3 -19.78 8.69 1.33
N GLU A 4 -20.40 9.58 2.09
CA GLU A 4 -20.17 9.68 3.53
C GLU A 4 -20.67 8.44 4.29
N GLU A 5 -21.85 7.92 3.94
CA GLU A 5 -22.37 6.67 4.51
C GLU A 5 -21.44 5.49 4.17
N ASN A 6 -20.99 5.38 2.91
CA ASN A 6 -20.05 4.36 2.51
C ASN A 6 -18.73 4.45 3.30
N LYS A 7 -18.19 5.66 3.44
CA LYS A 7 -16.99 5.91 4.24
C LYS A 7 -17.19 5.45 5.69
N ASN A 8 -18.30 5.82 6.32
CA ASN A 8 -18.59 5.41 7.69
C ASN A 8 -18.70 3.89 7.82
N ASN A 9 -19.33 3.22 6.86
CA ASN A 9 -19.44 1.76 6.83
C ASN A 9 -18.09 1.08 6.71
N VAL A 10 -17.21 1.59 5.82
CA VAL A 10 -15.84 1.06 5.66
C VAL A 10 -15.05 1.21 6.96
N TYR A 11 -15.07 2.38 7.58
CA TYR A 11 -14.34 2.64 8.82
C TYR A 11 -14.85 1.78 9.98
N GLN A 12 -16.16 1.60 10.09
CA GLN A 12 -16.75 0.71 11.10
C GLN A 12 -16.38 -0.76 10.86
N ALA A 13 -16.37 -1.21 9.62
CA ALA A 13 -15.98 -2.57 9.28
C ALA A 13 -14.50 -2.85 9.60
N VAL A 14 -13.60 -1.90 9.28
CA VAL A 14 -12.18 -2.01 9.64
C VAL A 14 -11.99 -1.99 11.15
N LYS A 15 -12.69 -1.12 11.87
CA LYS A 15 -12.66 -1.09 13.33
C LYS A 15 -13.06 -2.43 13.94
N LYS A 16 -14.16 -3.04 13.46
CA LYS A 16 -14.60 -4.37 13.91
C LYS A 16 -13.55 -5.46 13.60
N ALA A 17 -12.89 -5.39 12.45
CA ALA A 17 -11.82 -6.32 12.13
C ALA A 17 -10.62 -6.17 13.08
N CYS A 18 -10.26 -4.95 13.45
CA CYS A 18 -9.23 -4.68 14.46
C CYS A 18 -9.62 -5.23 15.84
N GLU A 19 -10.85 -5.00 16.28
CA GLU A 19 -11.38 -5.52 17.56
C GLU A 19 -11.31 -7.05 17.60
N LYS A 20 -11.69 -7.74 16.53
CA LYS A 20 -11.59 -9.21 16.43
C LYS A 20 -10.13 -9.69 16.51
N ALA A 21 -9.19 -8.90 16.02
CA ALA A 21 -7.76 -9.20 16.06
C ALA A 21 -7.09 -8.76 17.37
N ASN A 22 -7.83 -8.26 18.34
CA ASN A 22 -7.32 -7.66 19.58
C ASN A 22 -6.30 -6.54 19.32
N ARG A 23 -6.58 -5.70 18.30
CA ARG A 23 -5.75 -4.58 17.90
C ARG A 23 -6.51 -3.26 18.02
N SER A 24 -5.78 -2.17 18.29
CA SER A 24 -6.34 -0.82 18.19
C SER A 24 -6.59 -0.46 16.72
N SER A 25 -7.70 0.20 16.42
CA SER A 25 -7.96 0.73 15.08
C SER A 25 -6.96 1.80 14.65
N ASP A 26 -6.26 2.43 15.60
CA ASP A 26 -5.21 3.43 15.32
C ASP A 26 -3.94 2.81 14.73
N GLU A 27 -3.78 1.49 14.82
CA GLU A 27 -2.66 0.77 14.21
C GLU A 27 -2.84 0.51 12.71
N VAL A 28 -4.05 0.74 12.17
CA VAL A 28 -4.39 0.44 10.78
C VAL A 28 -4.84 1.69 10.05
N ASN A 29 -4.10 2.03 8.99
CA ASN A 29 -4.43 3.13 8.10
C ASN A 29 -5.28 2.62 6.93
N ILE A 30 -6.38 3.31 6.64
CA ILE A 30 -7.26 2.98 5.53
C ILE A 30 -6.89 3.86 4.34
N ILE A 31 -6.39 3.25 3.28
CA ILE A 31 -6.08 3.94 2.04
C ILE A 31 -7.30 3.87 1.11
N ALA A 32 -7.82 5.03 0.72
CA ALA A 32 -8.88 5.13 -0.28
C ALA A 32 -8.28 5.02 -1.69
N VAL A 33 -8.60 3.94 -2.40
CA VAL A 33 -8.14 3.70 -3.76
C VAL A 33 -9.15 4.27 -4.75
N THR A 34 -8.77 5.32 -5.49
CA THR A 34 -9.65 6.13 -6.33
C THR A 34 -9.51 5.85 -7.84
N LYS A 35 -8.90 4.73 -8.21
CA LYS A 35 -8.52 4.41 -9.60
C LYS A 35 -9.69 4.34 -10.60
N TYR A 36 -10.90 4.09 -10.13
CA TYR A 36 -12.08 3.93 -11.00
C TYR A 36 -13.02 5.13 -11.00
N VAL A 37 -12.71 6.18 -10.26
CA VAL A 37 -13.57 7.37 -10.16
C VAL A 37 -12.86 8.63 -10.67
N SER A 38 -13.65 9.63 -11.07
CA SER A 38 -13.15 10.94 -11.46
C SER A 38 -12.58 11.72 -10.27
N SER A 39 -11.86 12.79 -10.56
CA SER A 39 -11.33 13.68 -9.51
C SER A 39 -12.45 14.34 -8.71
N ASP A 40 -13.58 14.67 -9.33
CA ASP A 40 -14.74 15.28 -8.64
C ASP A 40 -15.35 14.30 -7.62
N VAL A 41 -15.54 13.04 -8.01
CA VAL A 41 -16.05 11.99 -7.10
C VAL A 41 -15.04 11.70 -5.99
N ALA A 42 -13.74 11.67 -6.30
CA ALA A 42 -12.70 11.51 -5.29
C ALA A 42 -12.69 12.69 -4.30
N GLU A 43 -12.93 13.91 -4.77
CA GLU A 43 -13.03 15.11 -3.92
C GLU A 43 -14.19 15.02 -2.92
N GLU A 44 -15.33 14.49 -3.35
CA GLU A 44 -16.46 14.25 -2.42
C GLU A 44 -16.04 13.34 -1.25
N LEU A 45 -15.27 12.28 -1.55
CA LEU A 45 -14.74 11.40 -0.50
C LEU A 45 -13.71 12.13 0.38
N VAL A 46 -12.82 12.92 -0.21
CA VAL A 46 -11.81 13.71 0.53
C VAL A 46 -12.47 14.67 1.51
N LYS A 47 -13.56 15.31 1.10
CA LYS A 47 -14.34 16.23 1.98
C LYS A 47 -14.97 15.54 3.19
N THR A 48 -15.11 14.21 3.19
CA THR A 48 -15.56 13.45 4.38
C THR A 48 -14.47 13.28 5.44
N GLY A 49 -13.24 13.73 5.18
CA GLY A 49 -12.12 13.71 6.12
C GLY A 49 -11.21 12.50 6.02
N ILE A 50 -11.22 11.76 4.91
CA ILE A 50 -10.21 10.71 4.69
C ILE A 50 -8.81 11.33 4.60
N LYS A 51 -7.78 10.59 5.03
CA LYS A 51 -6.39 11.08 5.09
C LYS A 51 -5.48 10.46 4.04
N HIS A 52 -5.76 9.24 3.61
CA HIS A 52 -4.91 8.47 2.70
C HIS A 52 -5.63 8.23 1.38
N ILE A 53 -5.01 8.61 0.28
CA ILE A 53 -5.51 8.43 -1.08
C ILE A 53 -4.48 7.70 -1.94
N ALA A 54 -4.92 6.82 -2.82
CA ALA A 54 -4.03 6.07 -3.70
C ALA A 54 -4.53 5.98 -5.14
N GLU A 55 -3.56 5.95 -6.03
CA GLU A 55 -3.72 5.60 -7.44
C GLU A 55 -2.72 4.51 -7.84
N ASN A 56 -3.05 3.77 -8.89
CA ASN A 56 -2.23 2.68 -9.38
C ASN A 56 -1.47 3.00 -10.69
N ARG A 57 -1.73 4.16 -11.31
CA ARG A 57 -1.10 4.62 -12.55
C ARG A 57 -0.61 6.05 -12.41
N VAL A 58 0.54 6.34 -13.02
CA VAL A 58 1.15 7.67 -12.95
C VAL A 58 0.25 8.77 -13.51
N ASP A 59 -0.36 8.54 -14.69
CA ASP A 59 -1.28 9.51 -15.30
C ASP A 59 -2.47 9.83 -14.39
N LYS A 60 -3.09 8.81 -13.83
CA LYS A 60 -4.22 8.98 -12.89
C LYS A 60 -3.79 9.63 -11.57
N PHE A 61 -2.61 9.29 -11.07
CA PHE A 61 -2.03 9.94 -9.89
C PHE A 61 -1.84 11.43 -10.12
N LEU A 62 -1.24 11.82 -11.24
CA LEU A 62 -0.99 13.23 -11.57
C LEU A 62 -2.30 14.02 -11.72
N ASP A 63 -3.32 13.46 -12.37
CA ASP A 63 -4.64 14.09 -12.49
C ASP A 63 -5.28 14.32 -11.12
N LYS A 64 -5.29 13.30 -10.25
CA LYS A 64 -5.83 13.40 -8.89
C LYS A 64 -5.04 14.39 -8.03
N TYR A 65 -3.72 14.32 -8.10
CA TYR A 65 -2.84 15.22 -7.37
C TYR A 65 -3.10 16.67 -7.76
N GLN A 66 -3.16 16.98 -9.04
CA GLN A 66 -3.43 18.34 -9.52
C GLN A 66 -4.76 18.88 -9.01
N ALA A 67 -5.79 18.03 -8.97
CA ALA A 67 -7.12 18.43 -8.51
C ALA A 67 -7.21 18.58 -6.97
N LEU A 68 -6.47 17.79 -6.21
CA LEU A 68 -6.67 17.60 -4.78
C LEU A 68 -5.48 18.01 -3.90
N LYS A 69 -4.40 18.55 -4.47
CA LYS A 69 -3.16 18.91 -3.75
C LYS A 69 -3.33 19.93 -2.63
N ASN A 70 -4.43 20.68 -2.63
CA ASN A 70 -4.72 21.68 -1.60
C ASN A 70 -5.37 21.08 -0.33
N TYR A 71 -5.75 19.81 -0.39
CA TYR A 71 -6.23 19.08 0.78
C TYR A 71 -5.07 18.46 1.55
N ASP A 72 -5.23 18.30 2.85
CA ASP A 72 -4.26 17.62 3.72
C ASP A 72 -4.38 16.11 3.54
N LEU A 73 -3.65 15.56 2.58
CA LEU A 73 -3.67 14.16 2.17
C LEU A 73 -2.29 13.54 2.20
N THR A 74 -2.24 12.27 2.56
CA THR A 74 -1.09 11.40 2.34
C THR A 74 -1.27 10.64 1.02
N TRP A 75 -0.32 10.80 0.12
CA TRP A 75 -0.39 10.31 -1.25
C TRP A 75 0.34 8.99 -1.43
N HIS A 76 -0.38 7.97 -1.89
CA HIS A 76 0.13 6.63 -2.14
C HIS A 76 0.09 6.30 -3.64
N LEU A 77 1.21 5.77 -4.15
CA LEU A 77 1.25 5.12 -5.46
C LEU A 77 1.38 3.61 -5.23
N ILE A 78 0.36 2.85 -5.65
CA ILE A 78 0.23 1.43 -5.30
C ILE A 78 0.42 0.46 -6.48
N GLY A 79 0.59 0.97 -7.69
CA GLY A 79 0.77 0.16 -8.89
C GLY A 79 2.19 0.16 -9.43
N THR A 80 2.42 -0.69 -10.43
CA THR A 80 3.71 -0.81 -11.11
C THR A 80 4.18 0.54 -11.67
N LEU A 81 5.43 0.88 -11.37
CA LEU A 81 6.07 2.12 -11.82
C LEU A 81 7.19 1.81 -12.81
N GLN A 82 7.03 2.26 -14.05
CA GLN A 82 8.10 2.18 -15.04
C GLN A 82 9.23 3.18 -14.72
N ARG A 83 10.47 2.78 -14.82
CA ARG A 83 11.64 3.64 -14.52
C ARG A 83 11.60 4.98 -15.22
N ARG A 84 11.20 5.03 -16.49
CA ARG A 84 11.10 6.27 -17.28
C ARG A 84 10.12 7.29 -16.73
N LYS A 85 9.13 6.83 -15.94
CA LYS A 85 8.07 7.67 -15.34
C LYS A 85 8.38 8.10 -13.91
N VAL A 86 9.42 7.58 -13.28
CA VAL A 86 9.81 7.92 -11.90
C VAL A 86 9.97 9.43 -11.74
N LYS A 87 10.69 10.08 -12.67
CA LYS A 87 10.94 11.52 -12.66
C LYS A 87 9.67 12.38 -12.64
N ASP A 88 8.56 11.87 -13.16
CA ASP A 88 7.31 12.63 -13.31
C ASP A 88 6.46 12.60 -12.02
N VAL A 89 6.68 11.65 -11.12
CA VAL A 89 5.75 11.38 -10.02
C VAL A 89 6.42 11.28 -8.65
N ILE A 90 7.68 10.84 -8.57
CA ILE A 90 8.23 10.36 -7.30
C ILE A 90 8.27 11.44 -6.21
N ASN A 91 8.50 12.70 -6.55
CA ASN A 91 8.57 13.79 -5.59
C ASN A 91 7.19 14.28 -5.10
N LEU A 92 6.10 13.70 -5.62
CA LEU A 92 4.73 13.93 -5.19
C LEU A 92 4.18 12.78 -4.33
N VAL A 93 4.91 11.68 -4.22
CA VAL A 93 4.50 10.46 -3.54
C VAL A 93 5.02 10.45 -2.11
N ASP A 94 4.15 10.19 -1.15
CA ASP A 94 4.53 9.98 0.25
C ASP A 94 4.90 8.51 0.52
N TYR A 95 4.13 7.58 -0.06
CA TYR A 95 4.36 6.13 0.05
C TYR A 95 4.27 5.45 -1.32
N PHE A 96 5.33 4.76 -1.69
CA PHE A 96 5.36 3.91 -2.88
C PHE A 96 5.30 2.43 -2.48
N HIS A 97 4.29 1.70 -2.96
CA HIS A 97 3.99 0.33 -2.50
C HIS A 97 4.51 -0.79 -3.40
N ALA A 98 4.97 -0.47 -4.60
CA ALA A 98 5.29 -1.47 -5.62
C ALA A 98 6.78 -1.49 -5.99
N LEU A 99 7.67 -1.37 -4.98
CA LEU A 99 9.10 -1.47 -5.20
C LEU A 99 9.46 -2.94 -5.43
N ASP A 100 9.63 -3.31 -6.69
CA ASP A 100 9.76 -4.69 -7.17
C ASP A 100 11.07 -5.01 -7.89
N SER A 101 12.00 -4.04 -7.99
CA SER A 101 13.33 -4.27 -8.55
C SER A 101 14.37 -3.32 -7.98
N VAL A 102 15.62 -3.76 -7.92
CA VAL A 102 16.77 -2.93 -7.52
C VAL A 102 16.98 -1.77 -8.50
N LYS A 103 16.82 -2.02 -9.80
CA LYS A 103 16.94 -0.96 -10.82
C LYS A 103 15.89 0.15 -10.67
N LEU A 104 14.69 -0.19 -10.19
CA LEU A 104 13.67 0.82 -9.86
C LEU A 104 14.09 1.62 -8.62
N ALA A 105 14.62 0.96 -7.60
CA ALA A 105 15.16 1.62 -6.41
C ALA A 105 16.28 2.61 -6.75
N GLU A 106 17.21 2.23 -7.62
CA GLU A 106 18.29 3.09 -8.10
C GLU A 106 17.78 4.31 -8.88
N GLU A 107 16.74 4.14 -9.70
CA GLU A 107 16.13 5.27 -10.41
C GLU A 107 15.40 6.20 -9.46
N ILE A 108 14.70 5.68 -8.44
CA ILE A 108 14.08 6.50 -7.38
C ILE A 108 15.17 7.28 -6.64
N GLN A 109 16.26 6.63 -6.22
CA GLN A 109 17.42 7.28 -5.59
C GLN A 109 17.94 8.46 -6.40
N LYS A 110 18.02 8.29 -7.72
CA LYS A 110 18.51 9.30 -8.64
C LYS A 110 17.57 10.50 -8.79
N ARG A 111 16.26 10.29 -8.72
CA ARG A 111 15.24 11.31 -9.02
C ARG A 111 14.63 11.96 -7.80
N ALA A 112 14.63 11.31 -6.66
CA ALA A 112 14.04 11.84 -5.45
C ALA A 112 14.83 13.02 -4.91
N ASP A 113 14.13 14.07 -4.48
CA ASP A 113 14.69 15.25 -3.81
C ASP A 113 14.58 15.14 -2.27
N HIS A 114 13.85 14.15 -1.78
CA HIS A 114 13.69 13.82 -0.37
C HIS A 114 13.61 12.31 -0.19
N THR A 115 13.57 11.84 1.05
CA THR A 115 13.41 10.41 1.33
C THR A 115 11.99 9.95 1.04
N ILE A 116 11.87 8.88 0.22
CA ILE A 116 10.58 8.28 -0.14
C ILE A 116 10.34 7.04 0.71
N ASN A 117 9.18 6.96 1.35
CA ASN A 117 8.74 5.77 2.05
C ASN A 117 8.32 4.70 1.04
N CYS A 118 9.00 3.57 1.04
CA CYS A 118 8.73 2.48 0.10
C CYS A 118 8.36 1.19 0.83
N PHE A 119 7.45 0.44 0.24
CA PHE A 119 7.22 -0.97 0.57
C PHE A 119 7.89 -1.84 -0.49
N LEU A 120 8.66 -2.83 -0.08
CA LEU A 120 9.10 -3.89 -0.99
C LEU A 120 7.89 -4.76 -1.33
N GLN A 121 7.61 -4.90 -2.61
CA GLN A 121 6.59 -5.84 -3.07
C GLN A 121 7.14 -7.25 -3.08
N VAL A 122 6.48 -8.15 -2.36
CA VAL A 122 6.89 -9.55 -2.19
C VAL A 122 5.83 -10.47 -2.76
N ASN A 123 6.26 -11.43 -3.55
CA ASN A 123 5.43 -12.51 -4.08
C ASN A 123 5.59 -13.76 -3.22
N VAL A 124 4.78 -13.87 -2.18
CA VAL A 124 4.80 -15.02 -1.25
C VAL A 124 4.08 -16.23 -1.84
N SER A 125 3.05 -16.03 -2.66
CA SER A 125 2.28 -17.14 -3.26
C SER A 125 3.06 -17.95 -4.29
N GLY A 126 4.15 -17.41 -4.83
CA GLY A 126 4.97 -18.07 -5.86
C GLY A 126 4.33 -18.12 -7.25
N GLU A 127 3.25 -17.36 -7.50
CA GLU A 127 2.65 -17.27 -8.83
C GLU A 127 3.58 -16.53 -9.79
N GLU A 128 3.99 -17.20 -10.88
CA GLU A 128 4.89 -16.64 -11.90
C GLU A 128 4.33 -15.37 -12.58
N SER A 129 3.02 -15.23 -12.64
CA SER A 129 2.34 -14.07 -13.24
C SER A 129 2.35 -12.82 -12.37
N LYS A 130 2.77 -12.91 -11.10
CA LYS A 130 2.78 -11.77 -10.16
C LYS A 130 4.12 -11.09 -10.09
N HIS A 131 4.07 -9.76 -9.99
CA HIS A 131 5.21 -8.92 -9.67
C HIS A 131 5.64 -9.09 -8.21
N GLY A 132 6.88 -8.73 -7.94
CA GLY A 132 7.44 -8.72 -6.59
C GLY A 132 8.64 -9.63 -6.47
N PHE A 133 9.43 -9.38 -5.44
CA PHE A 133 10.57 -10.22 -5.08
C PHE A 133 10.10 -11.56 -4.50
N SER A 134 10.81 -12.64 -4.79
CA SER A 134 10.63 -13.87 -4.02
C SER A 134 11.21 -13.68 -2.61
N PRO A 135 10.71 -14.43 -1.60
CA PRO A 135 11.26 -14.36 -0.24
C PRO A 135 12.77 -14.61 -0.18
N GLU A 136 13.28 -15.50 -1.04
CA GLU A 136 14.69 -15.91 -1.09
C GLU A 136 15.61 -14.79 -1.61
N GLU A 137 15.09 -13.86 -2.41
CA GLU A 137 15.85 -12.73 -2.95
C GLU A 137 16.06 -11.59 -1.94
N LEU A 138 15.25 -11.52 -0.89
CA LEU A 138 15.16 -10.33 -0.02
C LEU A 138 16.51 -9.98 0.63
N ASP A 139 17.26 -10.95 1.12
CA ASP A 139 18.56 -10.68 1.75
C ASP A 139 19.55 -10.03 0.77
N THR A 140 19.58 -10.50 -0.46
CA THR A 140 20.43 -9.94 -1.52
C THR A 140 19.96 -8.55 -1.93
N VAL A 141 18.65 -8.38 -2.11
CA VAL A 141 18.03 -7.08 -2.44
C VAL A 141 18.33 -6.04 -1.37
N LEU A 142 18.13 -6.37 -0.10
CA LEU A 142 18.39 -5.46 1.02
C LEU A 142 19.84 -4.98 1.07
N LYS A 143 20.82 -5.87 0.82
CA LYS A 143 22.24 -5.49 0.72
C LYS A 143 22.51 -4.50 -0.42
N GLN A 144 21.80 -4.63 -1.52
CA GLN A 144 21.96 -3.76 -2.69
C GLN A 144 21.35 -2.38 -2.50
N ILE A 145 20.29 -2.26 -1.69
CA ILE A 145 19.54 -1.00 -1.51
C ILE A 145 19.82 -0.30 -0.17
N GLU A 146 20.47 -0.94 0.79
CA GLU A 146 20.69 -0.38 2.15
C GLU A 146 21.45 0.96 2.16
N ASN A 147 22.24 1.24 1.13
CA ASN A 147 23.01 2.47 1.00
C ASN A 147 22.28 3.58 0.19
N LEU A 148 21.06 3.33 -0.25
CA LEU A 148 20.24 4.31 -0.97
C LEU A 148 19.53 5.21 0.03
N ASP A 149 20.09 6.40 0.30
CA ASP A 149 19.65 7.30 1.37
C ASP A 149 18.35 8.05 1.08
N LYS A 150 17.89 8.02 -0.18
CA LYS A 150 16.59 8.58 -0.60
C LYS A 150 15.44 7.57 -0.51
N ILE A 151 15.72 6.35 -0.04
CA ILE A 151 14.73 5.30 0.11
C ILE A 151 14.69 4.87 1.58
N CYS A 152 13.50 4.86 2.15
CA CYS A 152 13.23 4.26 3.44
C CYS A 152 12.31 3.05 3.22
N ILE A 153 12.77 1.84 3.49
CA ILE A 153 11.95 0.64 3.42
C ILE A 153 11.13 0.53 4.69
N VAL A 154 9.93 1.08 4.66
CA VAL A 154 9.03 1.10 5.82
C VAL A 154 8.37 -0.24 6.08
N GLY A 155 8.31 -1.11 5.08
CA GLY A 155 7.69 -2.42 5.24
C GLY A 155 7.62 -3.23 3.96
N LEU A 156 6.79 -4.26 4.01
CA LEU A 156 6.48 -5.14 2.87
C LEU A 156 5.06 -4.91 2.37
N MET A 157 4.86 -5.08 1.08
CA MET A 157 3.56 -5.12 0.44
C MET A 157 3.34 -6.47 -0.24
N THR A 158 2.16 -7.03 -0.08
CA THR A 158 1.76 -8.20 -0.83
C THR A 158 0.31 -8.12 -1.28
N MET A 159 -0.01 -8.88 -2.31
CA MET A 159 -1.37 -9.13 -2.79
C MET A 159 -1.58 -10.63 -2.87
N ALA A 160 -2.64 -11.10 -2.22
CA ALA A 160 -3.04 -12.50 -2.33
C ALA A 160 -3.73 -12.79 -3.68
N PRO A 161 -3.73 -14.05 -4.16
CA PRO A 161 -4.53 -14.46 -5.31
C PRO A 161 -6.01 -14.13 -5.11
N ILE A 162 -6.69 -13.77 -6.21
CA ILE A 162 -8.10 -13.35 -6.16
C ILE A 162 -9.04 -14.53 -5.78
N ASP A 163 -8.61 -15.74 -6.05
CA ASP A 163 -9.30 -17.00 -5.80
C ASP A 163 -8.79 -17.75 -4.55
N ALA A 164 -7.87 -17.13 -3.80
CA ALA A 164 -7.37 -17.72 -2.56
C ALA A 164 -8.50 -17.94 -1.54
N ASP A 165 -8.54 -19.11 -0.95
CA ASP A 165 -9.44 -19.40 0.16
C ASP A 165 -8.92 -18.82 1.49
N ALA A 166 -9.71 -18.94 2.54
CA ALA A 166 -9.38 -18.37 3.84
C ALA A 166 -8.06 -18.92 4.42
N GLN A 167 -7.78 -20.19 4.19
CA GLN A 167 -6.55 -20.83 4.68
C GLN A 167 -5.32 -20.35 3.92
N GLU A 168 -5.43 -20.18 2.61
CA GLU A 168 -4.37 -19.63 1.77
C GLU A 168 -4.10 -18.16 2.10
N LEU A 169 -5.15 -17.35 2.31
CA LEU A 169 -5.05 -15.97 2.73
C LEU A 169 -4.30 -15.83 4.05
N ASP A 170 -4.71 -16.62 5.06
CA ASP A 170 -4.07 -16.62 6.37
C ASP A 170 -2.59 -16.97 6.25
N LYS A 171 -2.26 -18.01 5.50
CA LYS A 171 -0.88 -18.44 5.25
C LYS A 171 -0.05 -17.33 4.59
N ILE A 172 -0.53 -16.73 3.49
CA ILE A 172 0.19 -15.70 2.75
C ILE A 172 0.46 -14.47 3.63
N PHE A 173 -0.55 -14.01 4.37
CA PHE A 173 -0.40 -12.84 5.22
C PHE A 173 0.47 -13.10 6.45
N ALA A 174 0.37 -14.30 7.04
CA ALA A 174 1.25 -14.72 8.14
C ALA A 174 2.72 -14.78 7.70
N GLU A 175 3.01 -15.45 6.58
CA GLU A 175 4.36 -15.54 6.03
C GLU A 175 4.93 -14.16 5.67
N THR A 176 4.11 -13.26 5.14
CA THR A 176 4.54 -11.88 4.84
C THR A 176 4.94 -11.13 6.13
N ASN A 177 4.17 -11.31 7.21
CA ASN A 177 4.51 -10.69 8.49
C ASN A 177 5.77 -11.31 9.11
N GLU A 178 5.96 -12.60 9.03
CA GLU A 178 7.19 -13.28 9.50
C GLU A 178 8.43 -12.76 8.75
N LEU A 179 8.34 -12.61 7.44
CA LEU A 179 9.40 -12.01 6.61
C LEU A 179 9.70 -10.57 7.06
N ARG A 180 8.66 -9.77 7.26
CA ARG A 180 8.81 -8.39 7.75
C ARG A 180 9.53 -8.35 9.10
N GLN A 181 9.13 -9.19 10.05
CA GLN A 181 9.77 -9.26 11.36
C GLN A 181 11.25 -9.64 11.25
N SER A 182 11.56 -10.64 10.42
CA SER A 182 12.95 -11.07 10.20
C SER A 182 13.83 -9.97 9.60
N ILE A 183 13.26 -9.13 8.73
CA ILE A 183 13.96 -7.96 8.17
C ILE A 183 14.15 -6.88 9.23
N GLN A 184 13.11 -6.58 10.02
CA GLN A 184 13.17 -5.59 11.08
C GLN A 184 14.27 -5.93 12.12
N GLU A 185 14.41 -7.20 12.47
CA GLU A 185 15.43 -7.69 13.43
C GLU A 185 16.86 -7.47 12.95
N LYS A 186 17.10 -7.35 11.65
CA LYS A 186 18.42 -7.05 11.08
C LYS A 186 18.89 -5.63 11.40
N LYS A 187 18.00 -4.72 11.78
CA LYS A 187 18.28 -3.31 12.12
C LYS A 187 19.13 -2.58 11.08
N LEU A 188 18.83 -2.81 9.81
CA LEU A 188 19.53 -2.18 8.70
C LEU A 188 19.21 -0.69 8.63
N LYS A 189 20.19 0.10 8.19
CA LYS A 189 20.00 1.52 7.94
C LYS A 189 18.94 1.73 6.86
N ASN A 190 18.05 2.70 7.06
CA ASN A 190 16.94 3.02 6.15
C ASN A 190 15.93 1.88 5.90
N VAL A 191 15.94 0.85 6.74
CA VAL A 191 15.02 -0.30 6.65
C VAL A 191 14.35 -0.56 8.01
N PRO A 192 13.50 0.35 8.52
CA PRO A 192 12.78 0.11 9.77
C PRO A 192 11.83 -1.09 9.66
N CYS A 193 11.22 -1.32 8.53
CA CYS A 193 10.39 -2.47 8.18
C CYS A 193 9.38 -2.85 9.28
N ASP A 194 8.67 -1.84 9.80
CA ASP A 194 7.67 -2.00 10.85
C ASP A 194 6.22 -1.96 10.34
N GLN A 195 6.04 -1.76 9.03
CA GLN A 195 4.75 -1.61 8.39
C GLN A 195 4.44 -2.78 7.44
N LEU A 196 3.14 -3.04 7.23
CA LEU A 196 2.64 -3.99 6.25
C LEU A 196 1.52 -3.36 5.42
N SER A 197 1.71 -3.33 4.11
CA SER A 197 0.68 -2.98 3.14
C SER A 197 0.11 -4.26 2.54
N MET A 198 -0.98 -4.75 3.10
CA MET A 198 -1.69 -5.92 2.63
C MET A 198 -3.16 -5.86 3.04
N GLY A 199 -4.02 -6.48 2.25
CA GLY A 199 -5.45 -6.46 2.43
C GLY A 199 -6.15 -5.43 1.54
N MET A 200 -7.16 -5.92 0.83
CA MET A 200 -8.06 -5.15 -0.04
C MET A 200 -9.51 -5.44 0.37
N SER A 201 -10.48 -4.97 -0.40
CA SER A 201 -11.92 -5.05 -0.06
C SER A 201 -12.41 -6.47 0.30
N ARG A 202 -11.76 -7.52 -0.20
CA ARG A 202 -12.18 -8.91 0.00
C ARG A 202 -11.51 -9.61 1.18
N ASP A 203 -10.34 -9.14 1.60
CA ASP A 203 -9.44 -9.89 2.48
C ASP A 203 -8.76 -9.03 3.55
N TYR A 204 -9.17 -7.75 3.70
CA TYR A 204 -8.53 -6.85 4.67
C TYR A 204 -8.71 -7.34 6.12
N ASP A 205 -9.78 -8.03 6.45
CA ASP A 205 -10.02 -8.58 7.79
C ASP A 205 -8.97 -9.64 8.15
N MET A 206 -8.67 -10.57 7.24
CA MET A 206 -7.61 -11.55 7.40
C MET A 206 -6.22 -10.89 7.44
N ALA A 207 -6.00 -9.88 6.60
CA ALA A 207 -4.75 -9.12 6.61
C ALA A 207 -4.53 -8.39 7.95
N ILE A 208 -5.56 -7.77 8.50
CA ILE A 208 -5.53 -7.12 9.82
C ILE A 208 -5.21 -8.13 10.92
N GLN A 209 -5.81 -9.30 10.88
CA GLN A 209 -5.55 -10.39 11.82
C GLN A 209 -4.08 -10.81 11.81
N ASN A 210 -3.42 -10.71 10.65
CA ASN A 210 -2.01 -11.05 10.44
C ASN A 210 -1.04 -9.83 10.52
N GLY A 211 -1.49 -8.71 11.07
CA GLY A 211 -0.62 -7.58 11.38
C GLY A 211 -0.57 -6.45 10.37
N SER A 212 -1.45 -6.43 9.34
CA SER A 212 -1.48 -5.33 8.37
C SER A 212 -1.63 -3.97 9.07
N THR A 213 -0.91 -2.97 8.57
CA THR A 213 -0.96 -1.58 9.05
C THR A 213 -1.50 -0.61 8.01
N PHE A 214 -1.57 -1.03 6.75
CA PHE A 214 -2.21 -0.30 5.65
C PHE A 214 -3.11 -1.25 4.86
N VAL A 215 -4.40 -0.95 4.80
CA VAL A 215 -5.37 -1.66 3.97
C VAL A 215 -5.81 -0.77 2.81
N ARG A 216 -5.97 -1.36 1.61
CA ARG A 216 -6.25 -0.64 0.36
C ARG A 216 -7.66 -0.93 -0.09
N ILE A 217 -8.57 -0.01 0.15
CA ILE A 217 -10.01 -0.19 -0.11
C ILE A 217 -10.45 0.78 -1.21
N GLY A 218 -11.14 0.29 -2.21
CA GLY A 218 -11.58 1.06 -3.36
C GLY A 218 -13.10 1.11 -3.51
N SER A 219 -13.66 0.12 -4.19
CA SER A 219 -15.08 0.10 -4.60
C SER A 219 -16.08 0.32 -3.46
N ALA A 220 -15.75 -0.14 -2.26
CA ALA A 220 -16.65 0.02 -1.10
C ALA A 220 -16.96 1.48 -0.74
N PHE A 221 -16.09 2.44 -1.09
CA PHE A 221 -16.34 3.87 -0.88
C PHE A 221 -17.34 4.46 -1.88
N PHE A 222 -17.51 3.84 -3.04
CA PHE A 222 -18.24 4.41 -4.18
C PHE A 222 -19.47 3.61 -4.62
N LYS A 223 -19.93 2.69 -3.76
CA LYS A 223 -21.13 1.90 -4.05
C LYS A 223 -22.37 2.77 -4.14
N GLU A 224 -23.15 2.58 -5.21
CA GLU A 224 -24.49 3.14 -5.33
C GLU A 224 -25.54 2.27 -4.62
N ASN A 225 -26.74 2.81 -4.42
CA ASN A 225 -27.84 2.04 -3.83
C ASN A 225 -28.24 0.88 -4.76
N GLY A 226 -28.03 -0.35 -4.31
CA GLY A 226 -28.48 -1.53 -5.02
C GLY A 226 -27.38 -2.46 -5.55
N GLU A 227 -26.10 -2.17 -5.31
CA GLU A 227 -24.97 -3.07 -5.58
C GLU A 227 -24.41 -3.75 -4.33
#